data_b487cb42d7d2ed1f99e69cfc55b82d12
#
_entry.id   b487cb42d7d2ed1f99e69cfc55b82d12
#
_cell.length_a   1.000
_cell.length_b   1.000
_cell.length_c   1.000
_cell.angle_alpha   90.00
_cell.angle_beta   90.00
_cell.angle_gamma   90.00
#
_symmetry.space_group_name_H-M   'P 1'
#
loop_
_entity.id
_entity.type
_entity.pdbx_description
1 polymer ?
#
loop_
_entity_poly.entity_id
_entity_poly.type
_entity_poly.pdbx_seq_one_letter_code
_entity_poly.pdbx_strand_id
1 'polypeptide(L)'
;MDRLANMEGTLIHASAKIGTGVKIGFGTRIGASAVIGDGCVIGDHCTIAQEAGGAWKGRPLLLGEGSVVRSHTVLYEGSDIGADSQTGHHVLIREGTKCGPNLRIGSYSDIEGDCVIGDCARFHGYAHIGRGSRLGNFVHLYSLTILLNDPLPPSEAMEPVTLEDGVVVAVGTTVMPGAIMRVGSFAASRTVVAGEIPAGAVIEGPQGRIATHVTFLANFQHGIRHPWTRNFAGRYPDWAQARLKALEESIIASRAGFLKNSRPN
;
A
#
# COMPACT_ATOMS: atom_id res chain seq x y z
N MET A 1 -33.18 2.01 -14.67
CA MET A 1 -32.89 3.44 -14.99
C MET A 1 -32.68 4.31 -13.76
N ASP A 2 -32.68 3.74 -12.56
CA ASP A 2 -32.57 4.52 -11.30
C ASP A 2 -31.14 4.78 -10.81
N ARG A 3 -30.16 4.60 -11.69
CA ARG A 3 -28.73 4.68 -11.35
C ARG A 3 -28.15 6.11 -11.31
N LEU A 4 -28.91 7.09 -11.75
CA LEU A 4 -28.41 8.47 -11.91
C LEU A 4 -29.10 9.49 -10.99
N ALA A 5 -30.02 9.08 -10.11
CA ALA A 5 -30.88 9.97 -9.34
C ALA A 5 -30.19 10.84 -8.28
N ASN A 6 -28.89 10.64 -8.01
CA ASN A 6 -28.13 11.45 -7.05
C ASN A 6 -26.82 12.02 -7.61
N MET A 7 -26.77 12.31 -8.92
CA MET A 7 -25.53 12.70 -9.59
C MET A 7 -25.50 14.17 -10.01
N GLU A 8 -26.09 15.04 -9.24
CA GLU A 8 -26.00 16.48 -9.47
C GLU A 8 -24.53 16.93 -9.49
N GLY A 9 -24.10 17.57 -10.56
CA GLY A 9 -22.71 18.01 -10.74
C GLY A 9 -21.67 16.92 -11.10
N THR A 10 -22.09 15.67 -11.28
CA THR A 10 -21.19 14.54 -11.63
C THR A 10 -21.07 14.39 -13.15
N LEU A 11 -19.83 14.16 -13.64
CA LEU A 11 -19.55 13.93 -15.06
C LEU A 11 -19.14 12.48 -15.29
N ILE A 12 -19.97 11.70 -15.98
CA ILE A 12 -19.69 10.29 -16.31
C ILE A 12 -19.58 10.12 -17.80
N HIS A 13 -18.43 9.61 -18.25
CA HIS A 13 -18.24 9.30 -19.66
C HIS A 13 -19.15 8.12 -20.08
N ALA A 14 -19.75 8.21 -21.28
CA ALA A 14 -20.72 7.23 -21.76
C ALA A 14 -20.16 5.79 -21.90
N SER A 15 -18.83 5.63 -22.05
CA SER A 15 -18.19 4.32 -22.13
C SER A 15 -17.77 3.73 -20.79
N ALA A 16 -17.91 4.47 -19.70
CA ALA A 16 -17.58 3.97 -18.38
C ALA A 16 -18.50 2.79 -18.00
N LYS A 17 -17.90 1.73 -17.45
CA LYS A 17 -18.63 0.55 -16.97
C LYS A 17 -18.80 0.67 -15.47
N ILE A 18 -20.04 0.76 -15.00
CA ILE A 18 -20.37 0.96 -13.61
C ILE A 18 -21.23 -0.19 -13.13
N GLY A 19 -20.79 -0.87 -12.08
CA GLY A 19 -21.47 -1.98 -11.45
C GLY A 19 -22.81 -1.61 -10.78
N THR A 20 -23.46 -2.60 -10.21
CA THR A 20 -24.73 -2.45 -9.50
C THR A 20 -24.49 -1.86 -8.11
N GLY A 21 -25.42 -1.02 -7.64
CA GLY A 21 -25.35 -0.44 -6.28
C GLY A 21 -24.20 0.53 -6.03
N VAL A 22 -23.50 1.00 -7.07
CA VAL A 22 -22.44 2.00 -6.96
C VAL A 22 -23.03 3.35 -6.56
N LYS A 23 -22.41 4.00 -5.58
CA LYS A 23 -22.76 5.36 -5.13
C LYS A 23 -21.64 6.31 -5.53
N ILE A 24 -22.00 7.47 -6.13
CA ILE A 24 -21.03 8.46 -6.61
C ILE A 24 -21.40 9.82 -6.02
N GLY A 25 -20.40 10.46 -5.40
CA GLY A 25 -20.56 11.77 -4.76
C GLY A 25 -20.56 12.93 -5.74
N PHE A 26 -20.97 14.09 -5.23
CA PHE A 26 -21.09 15.34 -5.97
C PHE A 26 -19.75 15.77 -6.60
N GLY A 27 -19.81 16.36 -7.79
CA GLY A 27 -18.63 16.92 -8.48
C GLY A 27 -17.60 15.88 -8.93
N THR A 28 -17.90 14.58 -8.82
CA THR A 28 -16.97 13.51 -9.24
C THR A 28 -16.97 13.33 -10.75
N ARG A 29 -15.78 13.09 -11.31
CA ARG A 29 -15.57 12.81 -12.73
C ARG A 29 -15.18 11.35 -12.92
N ILE A 30 -15.90 10.64 -13.80
CA ILE A 30 -15.60 9.26 -14.22
C ILE A 30 -15.17 9.27 -15.69
N GLY A 31 -13.91 8.89 -15.94
CA GLY A 31 -13.32 8.86 -17.27
C GLY A 31 -13.77 7.67 -18.13
N ALA A 32 -13.41 7.71 -19.40
CA ALA A 32 -13.85 6.77 -20.43
C ALA A 32 -13.44 5.31 -20.17
N SER A 33 -12.27 5.11 -19.58
CA SER A 33 -11.66 3.80 -19.32
C SER A 33 -12.02 3.19 -17.96
N ALA A 34 -12.94 3.81 -17.21
CA ALA A 34 -13.34 3.32 -15.88
C ALA A 34 -14.15 2.02 -15.97
N VAL A 35 -13.74 1.03 -15.16
CA VAL A 35 -14.50 -0.20 -14.87
C VAL A 35 -14.61 -0.31 -13.35
N ILE A 36 -15.82 -0.07 -12.84
CA ILE A 36 -16.10 0.03 -11.39
C ILE A 36 -16.96 -1.17 -11.01
N GLY A 37 -16.49 -1.96 -10.04
CA GLY A 37 -17.18 -3.13 -9.51
C GLY A 37 -18.44 -2.78 -8.72
N ASP A 38 -19.23 -3.79 -8.40
CA ASP A 38 -20.48 -3.66 -7.67
C ASP A 38 -20.29 -3.09 -6.26
N GLY A 39 -21.25 -2.33 -5.77
CA GLY A 39 -21.30 -1.84 -4.39
C GLY A 39 -20.23 -0.80 -4.02
N CYS A 40 -19.44 -0.32 -4.98
CA CYS A 40 -18.45 0.72 -4.71
C CYS A 40 -19.08 2.03 -4.23
N VAL A 41 -18.38 2.72 -3.32
CA VAL A 41 -18.75 4.06 -2.86
C VAL A 41 -17.65 5.03 -3.21
N ILE A 42 -17.96 6.01 -4.06
CA ILE A 42 -17.03 7.06 -4.49
C ILE A 42 -17.51 8.37 -3.90
N GLY A 43 -16.64 9.04 -3.16
CA GLY A 43 -16.91 10.32 -2.51
C GLY A 43 -16.97 11.49 -3.48
N ASP A 44 -17.12 12.69 -2.94
CA ASP A 44 -17.24 13.93 -3.70
C ASP A 44 -15.91 14.34 -4.33
N HIS A 45 -16.00 15.05 -5.46
CA HIS A 45 -14.85 15.66 -6.13
C HIS A 45 -13.71 14.69 -6.44
N CYS A 46 -13.99 13.41 -6.66
CA CYS A 46 -13.01 12.44 -7.14
C CYS A 46 -12.80 12.53 -8.65
N THR A 47 -11.63 12.11 -9.11
CA THR A 47 -11.38 11.85 -10.54
C THR A 47 -11.02 10.39 -10.71
N ILE A 48 -11.89 9.63 -11.35
CA ILE A 48 -11.77 8.18 -11.56
C ILE A 48 -11.47 7.92 -13.03
N ALA A 49 -10.42 7.15 -13.31
CA ALA A 49 -9.82 6.96 -14.62
C ALA A 49 -9.36 8.30 -15.22
N GLN A 50 -8.52 9.03 -14.45
CA GLN A 50 -7.79 10.16 -14.97
C GLN A 50 -6.93 9.71 -16.16
N GLU A 51 -6.96 10.45 -17.23
CA GLU A 51 -6.19 10.15 -18.44
C GLU A 51 -4.68 10.11 -18.11
N ALA A 52 -4.01 9.03 -18.51
CA ALA A 52 -2.57 8.86 -18.41
C ALA A 52 -1.89 9.15 -19.77
N GLY A 53 -0.57 9.29 -19.73
CA GLY A 53 0.24 9.42 -20.93
C GLY A 53 0.84 8.09 -21.43
N GLY A 54 1.49 8.13 -22.60
CA GLY A 54 2.33 7.05 -23.08
C GLY A 54 1.59 5.70 -23.23
N ALA A 55 2.22 4.64 -22.76
CA ALA A 55 1.71 3.26 -22.89
C ALA A 55 0.43 2.98 -22.07
N TRP A 56 0.07 3.85 -21.14
CA TRP A 56 -1.10 3.70 -20.28
C TRP A 56 -2.36 4.38 -20.82
N LYS A 57 -2.21 5.23 -21.84
CA LYS A 57 -3.34 5.96 -22.43
C LYS A 57 -4.44 5.00 -22.90
N GLY A 58 -5.68 5.20 -22.42
CA GLY A 58 -6.85 4.40 -22.77
C GLY A 58 -6.87 2.99 -22.15
N ARG A 59 -5.89 2.63 -21.30
CA ARG A 59 -5.94 1.38 -20.55
C ARG A 59 -7.01 1.46 -19.46
N PRO A 60 -7.77 0.37 -19.20
CA PRO A 60 -8.81 0.44 -18.19
C PRO A 60 -8.25 0.69 -16.79
N LEU A 61 -8.92 1.54 -16.04
CA LEU A 61 -8.87 1.52 -14.58
C LEU A 61 -9.85 0.44 -14.11
N LEU A 62 -9.36 -0.54 -13.35
CA LEU A 62 -10.19 -1.53 -12.68
C LEU A 62 -10.31 -1.17 -11.20
N LEU A 63 -11.53 -0.97 -10.71
CA LEU A 63 -11.83 -0.77 -9.29
C LEU A 63 -12.70 -1.93 -8.81
N GLY A 64 -12.14 -2.80 -7.97
CA GLY A 64 -12.78 -4.00 -7.45
C GLY A 64 -14.01 -3.68 -6.60
N GLU A 65 -14.94 -4.62 -6.56
CA GLU A 65 -16.21 -4.53 -5.84
C GLU A 65 -16.05 -4.15 -4.36
N GLY A 66 -17.07 -3.50 -3.79
CA GLY A 66 -17.09 -3.11 -2.38
C GLY A 66 -16.09 -2.03 -1.97
N SER A 67 -15.35 -1.47 -2.93
CA SER A 67 -14.34 -0.46 -2.63
C SER A 67 -14.94 0.89 -2.23
N VAL A 68 -14.23 1.60 -1.34
CA VAL A 68 -14.61 2.93 -0.86
C VAL A 68 -13.50 3.93 -1.22
N VAL A 69 -13.80 4.85 -2.12
CA VAL A 69 -12.91 5.93 -2.53
C VAL A 69 -13.42 7.23 -1.90
N ARG A 70 -12.66 7.80 -0.96
CA ARG A 70 -13.06 9.06 -0.30
C ARG A 70 -12.73 10.27 -1.15
N SER A 71 -13.37 11.39 -0.80
CA SER A 71 -13.37 12.63 -1.58
C SER A 71 -11.98 13.14 -1.97
N HIS A 72 -11.93 13.83 -3.11
CA HIS A 72 -10.73 14.43 -3.70
C HIS A 72 -9.64 13.42 -4.09
N THR A 73 -9.98 12.14 -4.22
CA THR A 73 -9.05 11.10 -4.66
C THR A 73 -8.96 11.06 -6.19
N VAL A 74 -7.75 10.86 -6.69
CA VAL A 74 -7.48 10.73 -8.13
C VAL A 74 -6.92 9.33 -8.42
N LEU A 75 -7.63 8.57 -9.25
CA LEU A 75 -7.19 7.26 -9.72
C LEU A 75 -6.97 7.34 -11.24
N TYR A 76 -5.78 6.97 -11.69
CA TYR A 76 -5.41 7.00 -13.09
C TYR A 76 -5.83 5.74 -13.84
N GLU A 77 -6.07 5.88 -15.13
CA GLU A 77 -6.26 4.75 -16.04
C GLU A 77 -5.03 3.82 -16.06
N GLY A 78 -5.21 2.55 -16.42
CA GLY A 78 -4.16 1.53 -16.38
C GLY A 78 -3.88 0.96 -15.00
N SER A 79 -4.55 1.44 -13.94
CA SER A 79 -4.42 0.88 -12.60
C SER A 79 -5.46 -0.21 -12.34
N ASP A 80 -5.08 -1.21 -11.52
CA ASP A 80 -5.92 -2.33 -11.10
C ASP A 80 -5.96 -2.37 -9.56
N ILE A 81 -7.10 -2.05 -8.98
CA ILE A 81 -7.29 -1.93 -7.53
C ILE A 81 -8.25 -3.03 -7.09
N GLY A 82 -7.76 -3.97 -6.30
CA GLY A 82 -8.50 -5.13 -5.83
C GLY A 82 -9.73 -4.76 -4.98
N ALA A 83 -10.63 -5.74 -4.84
CA ALA A 83 -11.90 -5.61 -4.11
C ALA A 83 -11.72 -5.16 -2.65
N ASP A 84 -12.77 -4.62 -2.05
CA ASP A 84 -12.81 -4.17 -0.66
C ASP A 84 -11.72 -3.17 -0.27
N SER A 85 -11.15 -2.46 -1.23
CA SER A 85 -10.11 -1.45 -0.98
C SER A 85 -10.72 -0.14 -0.46
N GLN A 86 -9.96 0.60 0.37
CA GLN A 86 -10.41 1.89 0.87
C GLN A 86 -9.30 2.93 0.80
N THR A 87 -9.62 4.09 0.25
CA THR A 87 -8.75 5.25 0.32
C THR A 87 -9.18 6.20 1.45
N GLY A 88 -8.25 6.97 1.97
CA GLY A 88 -8.51 8.22 2.65
C GLY A 88 -8.90 9.32 1.66
N HIS A 89 -8.95 10.56 2.14
CA HIS A 89 -9.17 11.73 1.30
C HIS A 89 -7.87 12.17 0.62
N HIS A 90 -7.98 12.79 -0.57
CA HIS A 90 -6.83 13.33 -1.31
C HIS A 90 -5.75 12.28 -1.60
N VAL A 91 -6.13 11.07 -1.94
CA VAL A 91 -5.20 10.02 -2.34
C VAL A 91 -4.96 10.10 -3.85
N LEU A 92 -3.70 9.90 -4.26
CA LEU A 92 -3.32 9.79 -5.65
C LEU A 92 -2.81 8.38 -5.93
N ILE A 93 -3.40 7.70 -6.92
CA ILE A 93 -2.86 6.43 -7.46
C ILE A 93 -2.63 6.63 -8.96
N ARG A 94 -1.37 6.65 -9.36
CA ARG A 94 -0.99 6.83 -10.75
C ARG A 94 -1.02 5.51 -11.53
N GLU A 95 -0.94 5.68 -12.83
CA GLU A 95 -1.02 4.66 -13.87
C GLU A 95 -0.16 3.42 -13.61
N GLY A 96 -0.60 2.26 -14.10
CA GLY A 96 0.16 1.01 -14.03
C GLY A 96 0.26 0.36 -12.66
N THR A 97 -0.34 0.96 -11.64
CA THR A 97 -0.34 0.41 -10.29
C THR A 97 -1.31 -0.77 -10.18
N LYS A 98 -0.83 -1.88 -9.59
CA LYS A 98 -1.65 -3.06 -9.28
C LYS A 98 -1.69 -3.29 -7.78
N CYS A 99 -2.88 -3.32 -7.22
CA CYS A 99 -3.10 -3.52 -5.79
C CYS A 99 -3.97 -4.75 -5.56
N GLY A 100 -3.56 -5.61 -4.64
CA GLY A 100 -4.39 -6.71 -4.17
C GLY A 100 -5.63 -6.24 -3.38
N PRO A 101 -6.57 -7.15 -3.08
CA PRO A 101 -7.78 -6.82 -2.34
C PRO A 101 -7.50 -6.35 -0.91
N ASN A 102 -8.48 -5.66 -0.36
CA ASN A 102 -8.48 -5.17 1.03
C ASN A 102 -7.35 -4.18 1.37
N LEU A 103 -6.89 -3.41 0.37
CA LEU A 103 -5.94 -2.32 0.58
C LEU A 103 -6.58 -1.20 1.40
N ARG A 104 -5.83 -0.61 2.32
CA ARG A 104 -6.21 0.61 3.07
C ARG A 104 -5.14 1.66 2.90
N ILE A 105 -5.51 2.82 2.37
CA ILE A 105 -4.59 3.96 2.17
C ILE A 105 -5.10 5.16 2.96
N GLY A 106 -4.26 5.72 3.81
CA GLY A 106 -4.56 6.94 4.56
C GLY A 106 -4.56 8.20 3.68
N SER A 107 -5.20 9.25 4.18
CA SER A 107 -5.34 10.53 3.46
C SER A 107 -3.97 11.14 3.10
N TYR A 108 -3.95 11.87 1.98
CA TYR A 108 -2.77 12.57 1.46
C TYR A 108 -1.60 11.65 1.11
N SER A 109 -1.86 10.36 0.88
CA SER A 109 -0.85 9.44 0.37
C SER A 109 -0.86 9.40 -1.15
N ASP A 110 0.30 9.13 -1.74
CA ASP A 110 0.44 9.00 -3.17
C ASP A 110 1.26 7.78 -3.59
N ILE A 111 0.89 7.20 -4.74
CA ILE A 111 1.57 6.09 -5.40
C ILE A 111 1.93 6.54 -6.80
N GLU A 112 3.23 6.63 -7.12
CA GLU A 112 3.74 7.24 -8.36
C GLU A 112 3.53 6.43 -9.64
N GLY A 113 3.01 5.24 -9.54
CA GLY A 113 2.70 4.41 -10.70
C GLY A 113 3.65 3.23 -10.91
N ASP A 114 3.27 2.33 -11.81
CA ASP A 114 3.98 1.07 -12.10
C ASP A 114 4.29 0.21 -10.86
N CYS A 115 3.59 0.47 -9.75
CA CYS A 115 3.78 -0.21 -8.48
C CYS A 115 3.00 -1.53 -8.43
N VAL A 116 3.52 -2.50 -7.67
CA VAL A 116 2.79 -3.73 -7.32
C VAL A 116 2.67 -3.80 -5.80
N ILE A 117 1.44 -3.89 -5.32
CA ILE A 117 1.12 -3.92 -3.90
C ILE A 117 0.27 -5.16 -3.64
N GLY A 118 0.71 -6.00 -2.72
CA GLY A 118 0.04 -7.24 -2.35
C GLY A 118 -1.26 -7.01 -1.57
N ASP A 119 -1.86 -8.11 -1.17
CA ASP A 119 -3.14 -8.13 -0.48
C ASP A 119 -3.03 -7.55 0.93
N CYS A 120 -4.11 -6.94 1.38
CA CYS A 120 -4.24 -6.50 2.77
C CYS A 120 -3.20 -5.48 3.24
N ALA A 121 -2.56 -4.73 2.35
CA ALA A 121 -1.63 -3.68 2.72
C ALA A 121 -2.33 -2.53 3.46
N ARG A 122 -1.61 -1.90 4.37
CA ARG A 122 -2.11 -0.83 5.26
C ARG A 122 -1.17 0.35 5.23
N PHE A 123 -1.60 1.46 4.65
CA PHE A 123 -0.83 2.70 4.60
C PHE A 123 -1.55 3.77 5.42
N HIS A 124 -0.84 4.36 6.37
CA HIS A 124 -1.29 5.54 7.07
C HIS A 124 -1.17 6.79 6.19
N GLY A 125 -1.70 7.92 6.64
CA GLY A 125 -1.67 9.15 5.86
C GLY A 125 -0.27 9.66 5.55
N TYR A 126 -0.15 10.39 4.42
CA TYR A 126 1.12 10.96 3.95
C TYR A 126 2.19 9.91 3.64
N ALA A 127 1.83 8.71 3.23
CA ALA A 127 2.78 7.74 2.70
C ALA A 127 3.05 8.04 1.22
N HIS A 128 4.34 8.13 0.86
CA HIS A 128 4.78 8.30 -0.52
C HIS A 128 5.43 7.02 -1.02
N ILE A 129 4.92 6.48 -2.12
CA ILE A 129 5.42 5.25 -2.74
C ILE A 129 5.98 5.59 -4.12
N GLY A 130 7.33 5.62 -4.21
CA GLY A 130 8.04 5.91 -5.44
C GLY A 130 7.77 4.89 -6.54
N ARG A 131 7.83 5.35 -7.77
CA ARG A 131 7.49 4.59 -8.98
C ARG A 131 8.22 3.24 -9.04
N GLY A 132 7.48 2.21 -9.45
CA GLY A 132 8.00 0.87 -9.65
C GLY A 132 8.16 0.03 -8.38
N SER A 133 7.87 0.57 -7.20
CA SER A 133 8.00 -0.15 -5.93
C SER A 133 7.19 -1.44 -5.90
N ARG A 134 7.74 -2.45 -5.20
CA ARG A 134 7.15 -3.77 -5.03
C ARG A 134 6.89 -4.04 -3.56
N LEU A 135 5.64 -4.10 -3.17
CA LEU A 135 5.22 -4.35 -1.79
C LEU A 135 4.45 -5.66 -1.73
N GLY A 136 4.86 -6.55 -0.84
CA GLY A 136 4.21 -7.82 -0.58
C GLY A 136 2.89 -7.69 0.14
N ASN A 137 2.37 -8.82 0.60
CA ASN A 137 1.11 -8.88 1.34
C ASN A 137 1.30 -8.36 2.77
N PHE A 138 0.25 -7.78 3.33
CA PHE A 138 0.23 -7.34 4.73
C PHE A 138 1.33 -6.33 5.11
N VAL A 139 1.85 -5.57 4.15
CA VAL A 139 2.81 -4.49 4.42
C VAL A 139 2.12 -3.35 5.15
N HIS A 140 2.78 -2.82 6.17
CA HIS A 140 2.33 -1.64 6.91
C HIS A 140 3.29 -0.48 6.69
N LEU A 141 2.79 0.62 6.14
CA LEU A 141 3.49 1.90 6.08
C LEU A 141 2.79 2.87 7.04
N TYR A 142 3.53 3.37 8.00
CA TYR A 142 3.03 4.38 8.91
C TYR A 142 3.19 5.79 8.32
N SER A 143 2.60 6.78 8.98
CA SER A 143 2.53 8.15 8.45
C SER A 143 3.90 8.73 8.11
N LEU A 144 3.95 9.51 7.03
CA LEU A 144 5.17 10.18 6.58
C LEU A 144 6.29 9.21 6.17
N THR A 145 5.96 7.98 5.78
CA THR A 145 6.92 7.04 5.19
C THR A 145 7.14 7.41 3.73
N ILE A 146 8.41 7.39 3.30
CA ILE A 146 8.82 7.73 1.93
C ILE A 146 9.64 6.57 1.36
N LEU A 147 9.18 6.00 0.24
CA LEU A 147 9.92 5.02 -0.56
C LEU A 147 10.49 5.75 -1.78
N LEU A 148 11.81 5.85 -1.87
CA LEU A 148 12.50 6.55 -2.95
C LEU A 148 12.82 5.60 -4.12
N ASN A 149 13.13 6.14 -5.29
CA ASN A 149 13.43 5.38 -6.50
C ASN A 149 14.59 5.93 -7.34
N ASP A 150 15.02 7.18 -7.12
CA ASP A 150 16.17 7.78 -7.82
C ASP A 150 17.43 7.67 -6.94
N PRO A 151 18.43 6.84 -7.33
CA PRO A 151 19.63 6.62 -6.52
C PRO A 151 20.56 7.82 -6.43
N LEU A 152 20.50 8.72 -7.39
CA LEU A 152 21.34 9.94 -7.42
C LEU A 152 20.60 11.09 -8.10
N PRO A 153 19.63 11.73 -7.39
CA PRO A 153 18.81 12.78 -7.98
C PRO A 153 19.61 14.07 -8.31
N PRO A 154 19.33 14.74 -9.45
CA PRO A 154 18.36 14.29 -10.44
C PRO A 154 18.97 13.32 -11.45
N SER A 155 18.33 12.15 -11.64
CA SER A 155 18.77 11.20 -12.66
C SER A 155 17.57 10.54 -13.34
N GLU A 156 17.82 9.85 -14.45
CA GLU A 156 16.82 8.99 -15.11
C GLU A 156 16.93 7.52 -14.63
N ALA A 157 17.85 7.22 -13.72
CA ALA A 157 18.00 5.91 -13.13
C ALA A 157 16.81 5.61 -12.19
N MET A 158 16.37 4.36 -12.21
CA MET A 158 15.26 3.90 -11.39
C MET A 158 15.66 2.64 -10.63
N GLU A 159 15.74 2.75 -9.32
CA GLU A 159 15.97 1.62 -8.41
C GLU A 159 14.80 1.50 -7.42
N PRO A 160 13.71 0.82 -7.83
CA PRO A 160 12.52 0.71 -6.98
C PRO A 160 12.79 -0.05 -5.69
N VAL A 161 12.09 0.32 -4.63
CA VAL A 161 12.11 -0.37 -3.34
C VAL A 161 11.33 -1.68 -3.42
N THR A 162 11.82 -2.71 -2.70
CA THR A 162 11.12 -3.97 -2.48
C THR A 162 10.87 -4.20 -0.98
N LEU A 163 9.61 -4.33 -0.60
CA LEU A 163 9.19 -4.72 0.73
C LEU A 163 8.47 -6.07 0.64
N GLU A 164 8.99 -7.10 1.28
CA GLU A 164 8.36 -8.42 1.29
C GLU A 164 7.17 -8.49 2.27
N ASP A 165 6.50 -9.65 2.35
CA ASP A 165 5.30 -9.85 3.15
C ASP A 165 5.50 -9.45 4.63
N GLY A 166 4.51 -8.77 5.17
CA GLY A 166 4.45 -8.42 6.58
C GLY A 166 5.48 -7.39 7.07
N VAL A 167 6.20 -6.75 6.17
CA VAL A 167 7.13 -5.66 6.51
C VAL A 167 6.39 -4.51 7.16
N VAL A 168 6.99 -3.94 8.20
CA VAL A 168 6.48 -2.74 8.88
C VAL A 168 7.49 -1.61 8.78
N VAL A 169 7.05 -0.48 8.27
CA VAL A 169 7.84 0.75 8.19
C VAL A 169 7.19 1.82 9.06
N ALA A 170 7.82 2.15 10.18
CA ALA A 170 7.24 3.08 11.17
C ALA A 170 7.38 4.55 10.74
N VAL A 171 6.75 5.43 11.52
CA VAL A 171 6.54 6.86 11.22
C VAL A 171 7.81 7.59 10.78
N GLY A 172 7.72 8.34 9.69
CA GLY A 172 8.77 9.25 9.24
C GLY A 172 10.04 8.56 8.73
N THR A 173 9.94 7.27 8.40
CA THR A 173 11.06 6.47 7.86
C THR A 173 11.22 6.73 6.36
N THR A 174 12.47 6.85 5.92
CA THR A 174 12.85 6.93 4.52
C THR A 174 13.49 5.62 4.08
N VAL A 175 12.97 5.02 3.01
CA VAL A 175 13.53 3.82 2.39
C VAL A 175 14.24 4.24 1.11
N MET A 176 15.55 3.99 1.07
CA MET A 176 16.43 4.42 -0.02
C MET A 176 16.20 3.60 -1.29
N PRO A 177 16.52 4.15 -2.46
CA PRO A 177 16.42 3.45 -3.73
C PRO A 177 17.12 2.09 -3.71
N GLY A 178 16.50 1.09 -4.33
CA GLY A 178 17.02 -0.28 -4.40
C GLY A 178 17.00 -1.08 -3.09
N ALA A 179 16.54 -0.49 -1.98
CA ALA A 179 16.48 -1.20 -0.71
C ALA A 179 15.49 -2.37 -0.76
N ILE A 180 15.87 -3.46 -0.12
CA ILE A 180 15.06 -4.68 0.02
C ILE A 180 14.84 -4.97 1.50
N MET A 181 13.59 -4.96 1.94
CA MET A 181 13.22 -5.41 3.28
C MET A 181 12.59 -6.80 3.18
N ARG A 182 13.24 -7.80 3.78
CA ARG A 182 12.78 -9.19 3.77
C ARG A 182 11.60 -9.40 4.71
N VAL A 183 10.93 -10.54 4.56
CA VAL A 183 9.70 -10.94 5.29
C VAL A 183 9.71 -10.51 6.74
N GLY A 184 8.68 -9.78 7.15
CA GLY A 184 8.42 -9.39 8.53
C GLY A 184 9.48 -8.50 9.18
N SER A 185 10.42 -7.93 8.43
CA SER A 185 11.36 -6.95 8.98
C SER A 185 10.66 -5.66 9.39
N PHE A 186 11.27 -4.93 10.30
CA PHE A 186 10.67 -3.77 10.94
C PHE A 186 11.64 -2.59 10.94
N ALA A 187 11.28 -1.48 10.34
CA ALA A 187 11.99 -0.23 10.46
C ALA A 187 11.36 0.64 11.55
N ALA A 188 12.14 0.99 12.58
CA ALA A 188 11.70 1.90 13.63
C ALA A 188 11.47 3.32 13.09
N SER A 189 10.76 4.14 13.85
CA SER A 189 10.42 5.51 13.43
C SER A 189 11.68 6.34 13.14
N ARG A 190 11.61 7.14 12.07
CA ARG A 190 12.69 8.04 11.62
C ARG A 190 14.00 7.32 11.28
N THR A 191 13.90 6.10 10.79
CA THR A 191 15.04 5.33 10.30
C THR A 191 15.30 5.65 8.83
N VAL A 192 16.57 5.58 8.41
CA VAL A 192 16.93 5.51 6.99
C VAL A 192 17.26 4.06 6.67
N VAL A 193 16.51 3.48 5.74
CA VAL A 193 16.67 2.07 5.30
C VAL A 193 17.44 2.06 4.00
N ALA A 194 18.56 1.32 3.94
CA ALA A 194 19.35 1.15 2.73
C ALA A 194 19.86 -0.29 2.62
N GLY A 195 20.05 -0.75 1.38
CA GLY A 195 20.51 -2.10 1.10
C GLY A 195 19.52 -3.19 1.47
N GLU A 196 19.99 -4.38 1.82
CA GLU A 196 19.14 -5.51 2.14
C GLU A 196 19.00 -5.71 3.65
N ILE A 197 17.76 -5.72 4.12
CA ILE A 197 17.39 -5.93 5.52
C ILE A 197 16.90 -7.36 5.69
N PRO A 198 17.56 -8.17 6.55
CA PRO A 198 17.20 -9.58 6.74
C PRO A 198 15.77 -9.78 7.27
N ALA A 199 15.21 -10.97 7.00
CA ALA A 199 13.89 -11.35 7.48
C ALA A 199 13.79 -11.23 9.01
N GLY A 200 12.71 -10.61 9.48
CA GLY A 200 12.44 -10.37 10.89
C GLY A 200 13.39 -9.42 11.60
N ALA A 201 14.38 -8.83 10.93
CA ALA A 201 15.28 -7.86 11.54
C ALA A 201 14.56 -6.56 11.88
N VAL A 202 14.95 -5.98 13.02
CA VAL A 202 14.57 -4.62 13.43
C VAL A 202 15.72 -3.70 13.14
N ILE A 203 15.47 -2.64 12.40
CA ILE A 203 16.45 -1.59 12.12
C ILE A 203 16.02 -0.26 12.73
N GLU A 204 16.99 0.51 13.18
CA GLU A 204 16.76 1.78 13.86
C GLU A 204 17.82 2.84 13.55
N GLY A 205 17.42 4.08 13.76
CA GLY A 205 18.30 5.24 13.68
C GLY A 205 18.59 5.73 12.25
N PRO A 206 19.19 6.91 12.11
CA PRO A 206 19.45 7.54 10.83
C PRO A 206 20.49 6.79 9.98
N GLN A 207 21.26 5.87 10.57
CA GLN A 207 22.21 5.00 9.86
C GLN A 207 21.64 3.63 9.53
N GLY A 208 20.37 3.35 9.84
CA GLY A 208 19.73 2.06 9.53
C GLY A 208 20.40 0.85 10.19
N ARG A 209 20.78 0.98 11.47
CA ARG A 209 21.48 -0.09 12.19
C ARG A 209 20.53 -1.23 12.52
N ILE A 210 20.95 -2.47 12.25
CA ILE A 210 20.24 -3.66 12.72
C ILE A 210 20.40 -3.75 14.26
N ALA A 211 19.30 -3.65 14.98
CA ALA A 211 19.27 -3.62 16.45
C ALA A 211 18.94 -4.98 17.05
N THR A 212 17.95 -5.68 16.52
CA THR A 212 17.43 -6.94 17.08
C THR A 212 16.55 -7.67 16.08
N HIS A 213 15.86 -8.72 16.52
CA HIS A 213 14.84 -9.42 15.74
C HIS A 213 13.44 -9.10 16.31
N VAL A 214 12.42 -9.00 15.43
CA VAL A 214 11.03 -8.62 15.82
C VAL A 214 10.44 -9.48 16.92
N THR A 215 10.82 -10.76 17.02
CA THR A 215 10.32 -11.67 18.07
C THR A 215 10.76 -11.27 19.49
N PHE A 216 11.70 -10.35 19.62
CA PHE A 216 12.12 -9.79 20.91
C PHE A 216 11.40 -8.48 21.25
N LEU A 217 10.62 -7.93 20.31
CA LEU A 217 9.84 -6.72 20.58
C LEU A 217 8.61 -7.06 21.42
N ALA A 218 8.46 -6.38 22.54
CA ALA A 218 7.27 -6.48 23.38
C ALA A 218 7.01 -5.16 24.11
N ASN A 219 5.72 -4.86 24.30
CA ASN A 219 5.26 -3.84 25.22
C ASN A 219 4.42 -4.53 26.31
N PHE A 220 5.05 -4.82 27.44
CA PHE A 220 4.41 -5.60 28.52
C PHE A 220 3.27 -4.83 29.19
N GLN A 221 3.33 -3.51 29.22
CA GLN A 221 2.28 -2.66 29.81
C GLN A 221 0.95 -2.83 29.06
N HIS A 222 1.00 -3.03 27.74
CA HIS A 222 -0.17 -3.20 26.88
C HIS A 222 -0.39 -4.65 26.44
N GLY A 223 0.39 -5.60 26.92
CA GLY A 223 0.29 -7.01 26.53
C GLY A 223 0.65 -7.29 25.06
N ILE A 224 1.34 -6.36 24.38
CA ILE A 224 1.68 -6.46 22.96
C ILE A 224 2.98 -7.24 22.80
N ARG A 225 2.97 -8.22 21.91
CA ARG A 225 4.16 -8.99 21.52
C ARG A 225 4.23 -9.13 19.99
N HIS A 226 5.42 -9.01 19.44
CA HIS A 226 5.68 -9.28 18.03
C HIS A 226 5.98 -10.77 17.76
N PRO A 227 5.75 -11.27 16.53
CA PRO A 227 5.27 -10.53 15.36
C PRO A 227 3.91 -9.86 15.59
N TRP A 228 3.69 -8.75 14.90
CA TRP A 228 2.47 -7.94 15.01
C TRP A 228 1.18 -8.74 14.71
N THR A 229 1.27 -9.80 13.92
CA THR A 229 0.17 -10.70 13.56
C THR A 229 -0.57 -11.23 14.79
N ARG A 230 0.13 -11.47 15.90
CA ARG A 230 -0.44 -11.94 17.18
C ARG A 230 -1.49 -11.00 17.77
N ASN A 231 -1.33 -9.71 17.54
CA ASN A 231 -2.18 -8.69 18.17
C ASN A 231 -3.16 -8.06 17.19
N PHE A 232 -2.97 -8.29 15.89
CA PHE A 232 -3.65 -7.52 14.86
C PHE A 232 -4.42 -8.38 13.84
N ALA A 233 -4.29 -9.71 13.87
CA ALA A 233 -4.92 -10.63 12.92
C ALA A 233 -6.44 -10.43 12.80
N GLY A 234 -7.14 -10.19 13.91
CA GLY A 234 -8.58 -9.94 13.93
C GLY A 234 -9.07 -8.69 13.17
N ARG A 235 -8.16 -7.88 12.65
CA ARG A 235 -8.47 -6.72 11.79
C ARG A 235 -8.54 -7.06 10.30
N TYR A 236 -8.24 -8.29 9.94
CA TYR A 236 -8.23 -8.78 8.57
C TYR A 236 -9.41 -9.72 8.31
N PRO A 237 -9.89 -9.81 7.06
CA PRO A 237 -11.00 -10.69 6.71
C PRO A 237 -10.64 -12.18 6.90
N ASP A 238 -11.66 -13.02 7.06
CA ASP A 238 -11.50 -14.44 7.33
C ASP A 238 -10.65 -15.17 6.29
N TRP A 239 -10.82 -14.82 5.01
CA TRP A 239 -10.04 -15.41 3.93
C TRP A 239 -8.52 -15.15 4.05
N ALA A 240 -8.09 -14.12 4.79
CA ALA A 240 -6.67 -13.78 4.99
C ALA A 240 -6.04 -14.47 6.20
N GLN A 241 -6.84 -15.10 7.10
CA GLN A 241 -6.34 -15.62 8.38
C GLN A 241 -5.30 -16.74 8.23
N ALA A 242 -5.51 -17.67 7.30
CA ALA A 242 -4.55 -18.74 7.04
C ALA A 242 -3.19 -18.19 6.56
N ARG A 243 -3.21 -17.16 5.72
CA ARG A 243 -2.00 -16.49 5.22
C ARG A 243 -1.29 -15.70 6.30
N LEU A 244 -2.03 -15.05 7.20
CA LEU A 244 -1.46 -14.35 8.37
C LEU A 244 -0.75 -15.33 9.32
N LYS A 245 -1.33 -16.49 9.53
CA LYS A 245 -0.71 -17.55 10.33
C LYS A 245 0.59 -18.06 9.69
N ALA A 246 0.58 -18.34 8.39
CA ALA A 246 1.77 -18.73 7.66
C ALA A 246 2.86 -17.65 7.69
N LEU A 247 2.47 -16.38 7.56
CA LEU A 247 3.38 -15.25 7.70
C LEU A 247 4.02 -15.21 9.11
N GLU A 248 3.23 -15.38 10.16
CA GLU A 248 3.75 -15.43 11.54
C GLU A 248 4.77 -16.55 11.72
N GLU A 249 4.46 -17.75 11.24
CA GLU A 249 5.35 -18.91 11.30
C GLU A 249 6.66 -18.64 10.56
N SER A 250 6.60 -18.03 9.38
CA SER A 250 7.78 -17.63 8.59
C SER A 250 8.67 -16.62 9.33
N ILE A 251 8.05 -15.59 9.92
CA ILE A 251 8.78 -14.58 10.72
C ILE A 251 9.45 -15.23 11.95
N ILE A 252 8.77 -16.12 12.63
CA ILE A 252 9.34 -16.83 13.80
C ILE A 252 10.52 -17.72 13.37
N ALA A 253 10.37 -18.43 12.26
CA ALA A 253 11.43 -19.31 11.74
C ALA A 253 12.70 -18.53 11.34
N SER A 254 12.58 -17.31 10.83
CA SER A 254 13.72 -16.46 10.43
C SER A 254 14.65 -16.14 11.59
N ARG A 255 14.17 -16.17 12.85
CA ARG A 255 14.97 -15.91 14.05
C ARG A 255 16.21 -16.79 14.17
N ALA A 256 16.12 -18.05 13.78
CA ALA A 256 17.25 -18.99 13.86
C ALA A 256 18.43 -18.55 12.96
N GLY A 257 18.13 -18.09 11.75
CA GLY A 257 19.12 -17.53 10.84
C GLY A 257 19.71 -16.21 11.33
N PHE A 258 18.85 -15.33 11.85
CA PHE A 258 19.26 -14.05 12.42
C PHE A 258 20.29 -14.24 13.55
N LEU A 259 20.03 -15.15 14.51
CA LEU A 259 20.91 -15.40 15.65
C LEU A 259 22.25 -16.03 15.25
N LYS A 260 22.31 -16.81 14.16
CA LYS A 260 23.59 -17.34 13.65
C LYS A 260 24.47 -16.25 13.09
N ASN A 261 23.87 -15.30 12.35
CA ASN A 261 24.61 -14.22 11.68
C ASN A 261 24.97 -13.06 12.62
N SER A 262 24.38 -12.99 13.82
CA SER A 262 24.61 -11.94 14.81
C SER A 262 25.67 -12.30 15.85
N ARG A 263 26.28 -13.51 15.82
CA ARG A 263 27.39 -13.87 16.69
C ARG A 263 28.67 -13.24 16.14
N PRO A 264 29.41 -12.44 16.94
CA PRO A 264 30.76 -12.02 16.55
C PRO A 264 31.63 -13.28 16.40
N ASN A 265 32.41 -13.33 15.32
CA ASN A 265 33.49 -14.32 15.15
C ASN A 265 34.56 -14.13 16.23
#